data_700ee69e8e114212895d4b190f57104e
#
_entry.id   700ee69e8e114212895d4b190f57104e
#
_cell.length_a   1.000
_cell.length_b   1.000
_cell.length_c   1.000
_cell.angle_alpha   90.00
_cell.angle_beta   90.00
_cell.angle_gamma   90.00
#
_symmetry.space_group_name_H-M   'P 1'
#
loop_
_entity.id
_entity.type
_entity.pdbx_description
1 polymer ?
#
loop_
_entity_poly.entity_id
_entity_poly.type
_entity_poly.pdbx_seq_one_letter_code
_entity_poly.pdbx_strand_id
1 'polypeptide(L)'
;MSSHDLDQRAWASHLVSLAHPVELLTTVLFTGYYPVLQWTGYLLVGMALGRLPLRRTGTGLWLLTLGALLAGGTKFLSALLLGPAGGFERLTVPLSSVLAGRDLATVLQTGTYGTTPSTSWWWLAVSAPHSGTPLDLLHTTGTALAVIGGCQFLAAALHGRWRWLVLPVAAAGSMTLTLYTLHVAALAAVRSAVSAPEVSSPTALWAVNAILALVLASAWQFTGRRGPLEAVAADMSAAARQSVTIPRSSRPDD
;
A
#
# COMPACT_ATOMS: atom_id res chain seq x y z
N MET A 1 -10.34 -30.82 10.15
CA MET A 1 -10.37 -30.35 8.75
C MET A 1 -8.94 -29.97 8.41
N SER A 2 -8.29 -30.71 7.52
CA SER A 2 -6.85 -30.56 7.25
C SER A 2 -6.61 -29.28 6.44
N SER A 3 -5.43 -28.66 6.61
CA SER A 3 -5.00 -27.49 5.81
C SER A 3 -5.07 -27.78 4.30
N HIS A 4 -4.85 -29.01 3.90
CA HIS A 4 -4.97 -29.50 2.53
C HIS A 4 -6.40 -29.36 1.97
N ASP A 5 -7.43 -29.56 2.80
CA ASP A 5 -8.84 -29.44 2.38
C ASP A 5 -9.23 -27.97 2.17
N LEU A 6 -8.62 -27.05 2.92
CA LEU A 6 -8.85 -25.61 2.77
C LEU A 6 -8.18 -25.07 1.50
N ASP A 7 -6.97 -25.53 1.20
CA ASP A 7 -6.26 -25.16 -0.03
C ASP A 7 -6.99 -25.67 -1.28
N GLN A 8 -7.43 -26.92 -1.28
CA GLN A 8 -8.20 -27.46 -2.41
C GLN A 8 -9.51 -26.74 -2.66
N ARG A 9 -10.21 -26.31 -1.60
CA ARG A 9 -11.44 -25.52 -1.73
C ARG A 9 -11.17 -24.10 -2.25
N ALA A 10 -10.07 -23.50 -1.84
CA ALA A 10 -9.65 -22.20 -2.36
C ALA A 10 -9.32 -22.28 -3.86
N TRP A 11 -8.57 -23.29 -4.31
CA TRP A 11 -8.30 -23.50 -5.73
C TRP A 11 -9.56 -23.81 -6.55
N ALA A 12 -10.47 -24.62 -6.02
CA ALA A 12 -11.74 -24.93 -6.68
C ALA A 12 -12.61 -23.67 -6.85
N SER A 13 -12.64 -22.77 -5.86
CA SER A 13 -13.39 -21.51 -5.97
C SER A 13 -12.80 -20.57 -7.03
N HIS A 14 -11.49 -20.55 -7.20
CA HIS A 14 -10.83 -19.78 -8.26
C HIS A 14 -11.13 -20.33 -9.66
N LEU A 15 -11.18 -21.66 -9.81
CA LEU A 15 -11.53 -22.27 -11.10
C LEU A 15 -13.01 -22.07 -11.46
N VAL A 16 -13.91 -22.08 -10.49
CA VAL A 16 -15.33 -21.76 -10.68
C VAL A 16 -15.52 -20.31 -11.13
N SER A 17 -14.69 -19.39 -10.60
CA SER A 17 -14.73 -17.96 -11.01
C SER A 17 -14.37 -17.76 -12.49
N LEU A 18 -13.57 -18.65 -13.10
CA LEU A 18 -13.27 -18.58 -14.54
C LEU A 18 -14.49 -18.91 -15.42
N ALA A 19 -15.47 -19.63 -14.88
CA ALA A 19 -16.72 -19.94 -15.58
C ALA A 19 -17.69 -18.73 -15.63
N HIS A 20 -17.45 -17.70 -14.80
CA HIS A 20 -18.27 -16.49 -14.70
C HIS A 20 -17.44 -15.23 -15.02
N PRO A 21 -17.17 -14.93 -16.28
CA PRO A 21 -16.22 -13.88 -16.69
C PRO A 21 -16.61 -12.46 -16.20
N VAL A 22 -17.90 -12.16 -16.10
CA VAL A 22 -18.38 -10.86 -15.59
C VAL A 22 -18.08 -10.71 -14.10
N GLU A 23 -18.30 -11.77 -13.33
CA GLU A 23 -18.03 -11.81 -11.89
C GLU A 23 -16.53 -11.72 -11.60
N LEU A 24 -15.73 -12.44 -12.40
CA LEU A 24 -14.28 -12.35 -12.36
C LEU A 24 -13.78 -10.94 -12.68
N LEU A 25 -14.28 -10.31 -13.75
CA LEU A 25 -13.94 -8.93 -14.10
C LEU A 25 -14.32 -7.94 -13.00
N THR A 26 -15.52 -8.08 -12.44
CA THR A 26 -15.98 -7.24 -11.33
C THR A 26 -15.07 -7.39 -10.11
N THR A 27 -14.69 -8.61 -9.78
CA THR A 27 -13.79 -8.90 -8.66
C THR A 27 -12.40 -8.32 -8.90
N VAL A 28 -11.83 -8.54 -10.07
CA VAL A 28 -10.48 -8.03 -10.39
C VAL A 28 -10.44 -6.51 -10.47
N LEU A 29 -11.46 -5.88 -11.03
CA LEU A 29 -11.46 -4.43 -11.25
C LEU A 29 -11.89 -3.64 -10.02
N PHE A 30 -12.90 -4.11 -9.26
CA PHE A 30 -13.59 -3.29 -8.25
C PHE A 30 -13.61 -3.88 -6.86
N THR A 31 -13.91 -5.19 -6.71
CA THR A 31 -14.29 -5.76 -5.42
C THR A 31 -13.32 -6.78 -4.85
N GLY A 32 -12.26 -7.16 -5.57
CA GLY A 32 -11.25 -8.10 -5.10
C GLY A 32 -10.38 -7.56 -3.96
N TYR A 33 -9.51 -8.41 -3.45
CA TYR A 33 -8.58 -8.03 -2.38
C TYR A 33 -7.57 -6.96 -2.82
N TYR A 34 -7.21 -6.95 -4.12
CA TYR A 34 -6.35 -5.95 -4.75
C TYR A 34 -6.99 -5.44 -6.06
N PRO A 35 -8.04 -4.61 -6.00
CA PRO A 35 -8.76 -4.18 -7.19
C PRO A 35 -7.87 -3.32 -8.09
N VAL A 36 -7.80 -3.67 -9.36
CA VAL A 36 -6.91 -3.02 -10.33
C VAL A 36 -7.14 -1.51 -10.43
N LEU A 37 -8.39 -1.05 -10.41
CA LEU A 37 -8.70 0.37 -10.51
C LEU A 37 -8.20 1.18 -9.33
N GLN A 38 -8.33 0.66 -8.12
CA GLN A 38 -7.84 1.32 -6.91
C GLN A 38 -6.31 1.44 -6.92
N TRP A 39 -5.62 0.34 -7.24
CA TRP A 39 -4.16 0.32 -7.31
C TRP A 39 -3.62 1.18 -8.46
N THR A 40 -4.32 1.21 -9.60
CA THR A 40 -4.00 2.12 -10.70
C THR A 40 -4.15 3.58 -10.27
N GLY A 41 -5.16 3.92 -9.47
CA GLY A 41 -5.31 5.25 -8.89
C GLY A 41 -4.08 5.67 -8.07
N TYR A 42 -3.60 4.83 -7.16
CA TYR A 42 -2.38 5.09 -6.39
C TYR A 42 -1.13 5.23 -7.29
N LEU A 43 -1.02 4.37 -8.31
CA LEU A 43 0.09 4.43 -9.28
C LEU A 43 0.10 5.77 -10.03
N LEU A 44 -1.06 6.22 -10.51
CA LEU A 44 -1.20 7.49 -11.22
C LEU A 44 -0.86 8.69 -10.33
N VAL A 45 -1.28 8.68 -9.06
CA VAL A 45 -0.90 9.69 -8.07
C VAL A 45 0.62 9.69 -7.86
N GLY A 46 1.23 8.51 -7.69
CA GLY A 46 2.68 8.37 -7.56
C GLY A 46 3.44 8.89 -8.78
N MET A 47 2.95 8.61 -9.99
CA MET A 47 3.51 9.13 -11.24
C MET A 47 3.39 10.65 -11.34
N ALA A 48 2.26 11.24 -10.91
CA ALA A 48 2.08 12.68 -10.88
C ALA A 48 3.04 13.35 -9.89
N LEU A 49 3.20 12.77 -8.69
CA LEU A 49 4.16 13.23 -7.69
C LEU A 49 5.60 13.19 -8.20
N GLY A 50 5.97 12.15 -8.91
CA GLY A 50 7.31 12.01 -9.51
C GLY A 50 7.66 13.10 -10.53
N ARG A 51 6.67 13.85 -11.04
CA ARG A 51 6.87 15.00 -11.93
C ARG A 51 7.03 16.33 -11.20
N LEU A 52 6.75 16.36 -9.90
CA LEU A 52 6.89 17.59 -9.10
C LEU A 52 8.36 17.86 -8.74
N PRO A 53 8.74 19.12 -8.56
CA PRO A 53 10.07 19.50 -8.09
C PRO A 53 10.21 19.22 -6.59
N LEU A 54 10.26 17.94 -6.21
CA LEU A 54 10.23 17.47 -4.84
C LEU A 54 11.38 18.01 -3.96
N ARG A 55 12.47 18.49 -4.55
CA ARG A 55 13.60 19.09 -3.82
C ARG A 55 13.32 20.50 -3.30
N ARG A 56 12.23 21.13 -3.71
CA ARG A 56 11.86 22.48 -3.24
C ARG A 56 11.12 22.37 -1.91
N THR A 57 11.56 23.10 -0.90
CA THR A 57 10.93 23.12 0.44
C THR A 57 9.45 23.50 0.36
N GLY A 58 9.08 24.43 -0.53
CA GLY A 58 7.69 24.81 -0.75
C GLY A 58 6.82 23.65 -1.24
N THR A 59 7.35 22.76 -2.09
CA THR A 59 6.64 21.55 -2.55
C THR A 59 6.39 20.58 -1.37
N GLY A 60 7.39 20.38 -0.51
CA GLY A 60 7.25 19.54 0.67
C GLY A 60 6.18 20.06 1.64
N LEU A 61 6.18 21.37 1.91
CA LEU A 61 5.17 21.99 2.77
C LEU A 61 3.77 21.91 2.17
N TRP A 62 3.64 22.14 0.85
CA TRP A 62 2.36 22.03 0.15
C TRP A 62 1.81 20.59 0.19
N LEU A 63 2.67 19.58 -0.04
CA LEU A 63 2.27 18.17 0.07
C LEU A 63 1.87 17.80 1.49
N LEU A 64 2.60 18.28 2.49
CA LEU A 64 2.27 18.05 3.90
C LEU A 64 0.89 18.62 4.26
N THR A 65 0.64 19.88 3.91
CA THR A 65 -0.61 20.58 4.24
C THR A 65 -1.79 20.00 3.48
N LEU A 66 -1.66 19.84 2.15
CA LEU A 66 -2.71 19.24 1.33
C LEU A 66 -3.01 17.80 1.78
N GLY A 67 -1.96 17.02 2.03
CA GLY A 67 -2.10 15.64 2.49
C GLY A 67 -2.80 15.55 3.85
N ALA A 68 -2.42 16.38 4.81
CA ALA A 68 -3.06 16.45 6.12
C ALA A 68 -4.53 16.88 6.04
N LEU A 69 -4.84 17.88 5.22
CA LEU A 69 -6.21 18.32 4.99
C LEU A 69 -7.05 17.25 4.31
N LEU A 70 -6.50 16.56 3.32
CA LEU A 70 -7.20 15.49 2.62
C LEU A 70 -7.44 14.29 3.56
N ALA A 71 -6.42 13.86 4.30
CA ALA A 71 -6.54 12.75 5.24
C ALA A 71 -7.51 13.06 6.39
N GLY A 72 -7.37 14.23 7.02
CA GLY A 72 -8.23 14.67 8.12
C GLY A 72 -9.65 14.97 7.65
N GLY A 73 -9.78 15.66 6.52
CA GLY A 73 -11.08 16.02 5.94
C GLY A 73 -11.91 14.80 5.54
N THR A 74 -11.29 13.78 4.95
CA THR A 74 -12.00 12.53 4.61
C THR A 74 -12.42 11.73 5.84
N LYS A 75 -11.61 11.65 6.88
CA LYS A 75 -12.01 11.05 8.16
C LYS A 75 -13.15 11.81 8.82
N PHE A 76 -13.06 13.13 8.83
CA PHE A 76 -14.12 13.99 9.33
C PHE A 76 -15.43 13.82 8.56
N LEU A 77 -15.35 13.82 7.21
CA LEU A 77 -16.52 13.59 6.36
C LEU A 77 -17.14 12.20 6.58
N SER A 78 -16.31 11.16 6.68
CA SER A 78 -16.77 9.80 7.01
C SER A 78 -17.50 9.79 8.36
N ALA A 79 -16.93 10.43 9.39
CA ALA A 79 -17.54 10.51 10.70
C ALA A 79 -18.89 11.27 10.68
N LEU A 80 -19.01 12.36 9.93
CA LEU A 80 -20.27 13.09 9.74
C LEU A 80 -21.33 12.25 9.04
N LEU A 81 -20.95 11.55 7.97
CA LEU A 81 -21.89 10.72 7.20
C LEU A 81 -22.34 9.50 7.99
N LEU A 82 -21.44 8.86 8.71
CA LEU A 82 -21.79 7.67 9.50
C LEU A 82 -22.49 8.01 10.81
N GLY A 83 -22.15 9.13 11.46
CA GLY A 83 -22.75 9.56 12.71
C GLY A 83 -24.01 10.41 12.47
N PRO A 84 -23.93 11.76 12.46
CA PRO A 84 -25.09 12.65 12.42
C PRO A 84 -26.04 12.43 11.23
N ALA A 85 -25.52 11.97 10.07
CA ALA A 85 -26.35 11.67 8.91
C ALA A 85 -27.04 10.29 8.97
N GLY A 86 -26.81 9.51 10.04
CA GLY A 86 -27.47 8.23 10.29
C GLY A 86 -26.96 7.06 9.44
N GLY A 87 -25.76 7.18 8.85
CA GLY A 87 -25.17 6.11 8.02
C GLY A 87 -24.87 4.85 8.81
N PHE A 88 -24.45 4.98 10.09
CA PHE A 88 -24.14 3.84 10.95
C PHE A 88 -25.38 2.95 11.17
N GLU A 89 -26.52 3.52 11.51
CA GLU A 89 -27.77 2.77 11.72
C GLU A 89 -28.20 2.03 10.44
N ARG A 90 -28.04 2.68 9.27
CA ARG A 90 -28.40 2.10 7.98
C ARG A 90 -27.45 0.98 7.52
N LEU A 91 -26.25 0.94 8.08
CA LEU A 91 -25.29 -0.16 7.84
C LEU A 91 -25.50 -1.33 8.81
N THR A 92 -26.07 -1.12 10.01
CA THR A 92 -26.29 -2.19 11.00
C THR A 92 -27.41 -3.16 10.61
N VAL A 93 -28.45 -2.69 9.91
CA VAL A 93 -29.65 -3.47 9.58
C VAL A 93 -29.39 -4.67 8.66
N PRO A 94 -28.51 -4.62 7.64
CA PRO A 94 -28.22 -5.77 6.76
C PRO A 94 -27.05 -6.64 7.21
N LEU A 95 -26.46 -6.39 8.40
CA LEU A 95 -25.09 -6.82 8.71
C LEU A 95 -24.93 -8.22 9.30
N SER A 96 -25.98 -8.76 9.91
CA SER A 96 -25.89 -10.02 10.69
C SER A 96 -25.47 -11.23 9.86
N SER A 97 -25.73 -11.21 8.55
CA SER A 97 -25.37 -12.29 7.63
C SER A 97 -24.04 -12.08 6.89
N VAL A 98 -23.56 -10.84 6.79
CA VAL A 98 -22.44 -10.47 5.88
C VAL A 98 -21.10 -10.42 6.61
N LEU A 99 -21.06 -10.10 7.88
CA LEU A 99 -19.80 -9.89 8.62
C LEU A 99 -19.36 -11.08 9.50
N ALA A 100 -19.86 -12.27 9.26
CA ALA A 100 -19.47 -13.48 10.01
C ALA A 100 -19.48 -13.27 11.55
N GLY A 101 -20.49 -12.57 12.08
CA GLY A 101 -20.65 -12.32 13.51
C GLY A 101 -19.80 -11.19 14.10
N ARG A 102 -19.05 -10.43 13.27
CA ARG A 102 -18.32 -9.25 13.74
C ARG A 102 -19.24 -8.04 13.83
N ASP A 103 -19.07 -7.28 14.89
CA ASP A 103 -19.76 -6.03 15.11
C ASP A 103 -19.25 -4.93 14.14
N LEU A 104 -20.15 -4.03 13.69
CA LEU A 104 -19.84 -2.96 12.74
C LEU A 104 -18.75 -2.03 13.27
N ALA A 105 -18.78 -1.68 14.55
CA ALA A 105 -17.78 -0.77 15.13
C ALA A 105 -16.38 -1.38 15.05
N THR A 106 -16.25 -2.68 15.32
CA THR A 106 -15.00 -3.42 15.15
C THR A 106 -14.55 -3.42 13.69
N VAL A 107 -15.45 -3.62 12.72
CA VAL A 107 -15.12 -3.60 11.30
C VAL A 107 -14.67 -2.22 10.84
N LEU A 108 -15.31 -1.15 11.31
CA LEU A 108 -14.90 0.22 11.00
C LEU A 108 -13.51 0.58 11.55
N GLN A 109 -13.09 -0.07 12.65
CA GLN A 109 -11.76 0.12 13.26
C GLN A 109 -10.69 -0.76 12.64
N THR A 110 -10.98 -2.04 12.40
CA THR A 110 -9.99 -3.04 11.97
C THR A 110 -9.96 -3.26 10.46
N GLY A 111 -10.98 -2.79 9.75
CA GLY A 111 -11.15 -2.99 8.32
C GLY A 111 -11.87 -4.27 7.94
N THR A 112 -12.16 -4.39 6.66
CA THR A 112 -12.72 -5.60 6.04
C THR A 112 -11.57 -6.41 5.47
N TYR A 113 -11.40 -7.64 5.94
CA TYR A 113 -10.48 -8.58 5.29
C TYR A 113 -11.14 -9.12 4.03
N GLY A 114 -10.83 -8.53 2.89
CA GLY A 114 -11.43 -8.87 1.61
C GLY A 114 -12.24 -7.71 1.03
N THR A 115 -13.40 -8.01 0.49
CA THR A 115 -14.26 -7.04 -0.18
C THR A 115 -15.16 -6.28 0.80
N THR A 116 -15.26 -4.97 0.60
CA THR A 116 -16.29 -4.18 1.27
C THR A 116 -17.67 -4.61 0.76
N PRO A 117 -18.65 -4.82 1.67
CA PRO A 117 -19.98 -5.21 1.25
C PRO A 117 -20.62 -4.17 0.31
N SER A 118 -21.31 -4.64 -0.72
CA SER A 118 -22.01 -3.80 -1.69
C SER A 118 -23.53 -3.70 -1.43
N THR A 119 -23.97 -4.06 -0.23
CA THR A 119 -25.39 -4.12 0.15
C THR A 119 -26.05 -2.77 0.35
N SER A 120 -25.27 -1.71 0.53
CA SER A 120 -25.77 -0.35 0.73
C SER A 120 -24.79 0.69 0.20
N TRP A 121 -25.30 1.79 -0.36
CA TRP A 121 -24.50 2.94 -0.77
C TRP A 121 -23.75 3.61 0.39
N TRP A 122 -24.20 3.40 1.62
CA TRP A 122 -23.54 3.93 2.80
C TRP A 122 -22.13 3.35 3.03
N TRP A 123 -21.81 2.21 2.42
CA TRP A 123 -20.45 1.68 2.44
C TRP A 123 -19.45 2.62 1.75
N LEU A 124 -19.87 3.44 0.79
CA LEU A 124 -19.00 4.44 0.15
C LEU A 124 -18.58 5.56 1.11
N ALA A 125 -19.35 5.78 2.20
CA ALA A 125 -19.04 6.74 3.25
C ALA A 125 -18.04 6.21 4.31
N VAL A 126 -17.71 4.91 4.25
CA VAL A 126 -16.79 4.27 5.19
C VAL A 126 -15.35 4.61 4.82
N SER A 127 -14.55 5.03 5.81
CA SER A 127 -13.10 5.21 5.71
C SER A 127 -12.39 4.27 6.68
N ALA A 128 -12.69 2.97 6.58
CA ALA A 128 -12.04 1.91 7.34
C ALA A 128 -10.78 1.42 6.62
N PRO A 129 -9.77 0.91 7.33
CA PRO A 129 -8.59 0.32 6.70
C PRO A 129 -8.99 -0.80 5.73
N HIS A 130 -8.36 -0.82 4.57
CA HIS A 130 -8.60 -1.82 3.51
C HIS A 130 -10.05 -1.92 3.02
N SER A 131 -10.87 -0.90 3.23
CA SER A 131 -12.24 -0.88 2.71
C SER A 131 -12.30 -0.64 1.21
N GLY A 132 -11.27 -0.02 0.63
CA GLY A 132 -11.21 0.29 -0.79
C GLY A 132 -12.27 1.29 -1.26
N THR A 133 -12.93 1.96 -0.35
CA THR A 133 -13.93 2.98 -0.65
C THR A 133 -13.29 4.27 -1.15
N PRO A 134 -14.03 5.16 -1.82
CA PRO A 134 -13.49 6.46 -2.22
C PRO A 134 -12.89 7.26 -1.05
N LEU A 135 -13.53 7.22 0.14
CA LEU A 135 -13.01 7.93 1.31
C LEU A 135 -11.75 7.28 1.89
N ASP A 136 -11.64 5.94 1.84
CA ASP A 136 -10.41 5.24 2.22
C ASP A 136 -9.26 5.58 1.27
N LEU A 137 -9.51 5.56 -0.04
CA LEU A 137 -8.52 5.93 -1.06
C LEU A 137 -8.02 7.37 -0.91
N LEU A 138 -8.93 8.31 -0.66
CA LEU A 138 -8.58 9.70 -0.42
C LEU A 138 -7.82 9.88 0.89
N HIS A 139 -8.24 9.18 1.96
CA HIS A 139 -7.56 9.21 3.24
C HIS A 139 -6.13 8.67 3.14
N THR A 140 -5.95 7.50 2.54
CA THR A 140 -4.63 6.86 2.39
C THR A 140 -3.73 7.66 1.47
N THR A 141 -4.27 8.19 0.35
CA THR A 141 -3.54 9.12 -0.52
C THR A 141 -3.11 10.37 0.24
N GLY A 142 -4.02 10.99 0.98
CA GLY A 142 -3.72 12.17 1.81
C GLY A 142 -2.62 11.88 2.84
N THR A 143 -2.72 10.75 3.52
CA THR A 143 -1.69 10.32 4.49
C THR A 143 -0.33 10.11 3.81
N ALA A 144 -0.29 9.47 2.65
CA ALA A 144 0.94 9.28 1.89
C ALA A 144 1.56 10.63 1.47
N LEU A 145 0.75 11.58 0.97
CA LEU A 145 1.21 12.92 0.62
C LEU A 145 1.79 13.66 1.84
N ALA A 146 1.09 13.60 2.97
CA ALA A 146 1.53 14.24 4.21
C ALA A 146 2.86 13.65 4.70
N VAL A 147 3.02 12.33 4.67
CA VAL A 147 4.26 11.65 5.05
C VAL A 147 5.40 12.04 4.11
N ILE A 148 5.19 12.00 2.79
CA ILE A 148 6.20 12.40 1.80
C ILE A 148 6.62 13.86 2.02
N GLY A 149 5.64 14.77 2.18
CA GLY A 149 5.90 16.19 2.45
C GLY A 149 6.64 16.41 3.76
N GLY A 150 6.23 15.71 4.82
CA GLY A 150 6.87 15.75 6.13
C GLY A 150 8.31 15.24 6.11
N CYS A 151 8.57 14.13 5.42
CA CYS A 151 9.92 13.59 5.24
C CYS A 151 10.83 14.57 4.47
N GLN A 152 10.31 15.23 3.44
CA GLN A 152 11.07 16.24 2.69
C GLN A 152 11.38 17.47 3.54
N PHE A 153 10.40 17.95 4.27
CA PHE A 153 10.58 19.07 5.20
C PHE A 153 11.63 18.72 6.27
N LEU A 154 11.52 17.54 6.86
CA LEU A 154 12.47 17.05 7.86
C LEU A 154 13.88 16.92 7.26
N ALA A 155 14.01 16.34 6.06
CA ALA A 155 15.29 16.21 5.38
C ALA A 155 15.92 17.56 5.03
N ALA A 156 15.11 18.58 4.71
CA ALA A 156 15.57 19.94 4.48
C ALA A 156 15.97 20.66 5.78
N ALA A 157 15.31 20.38 6.89
CA ALA A 157 15.60 20.97 8.19
C ALA A 157 16.85 20.37 8.87
N LEU A 158 17.15 19.11 8.59
CA LEU A 158 18.28 18.40 9.19
C LEU A 158 19.58 18.71 8.45
N HIS A 159 20.51 19.39 9.14
CA HIS A 159 21.82 19.78 8.62
C HIS A 159 22.95 19.14 9.42
N GLY A 160 24.14 18.99 8.81
CA GLY A 160 25.33 18.50 9.47
C GLY A 160 25.17 17.09 10.06
N ARG A 161 25.57 16.93 11.33
CA ARG A 161 25.53 15.62 12.05
C ARG A 161 24.12 15.05 12.21
N TRP A 162 23.07 15.86 12.22
CA TRP A 162 21.70 15.40 12.41
C TRP A 162 21.16 14.57 11.22
N ARG A 163 21.79 14.66 10.06
CA ARG A 163 21.47 13.82 8.91
C ARG A 163 21.70 12.33 9.17
N TRP A 164 22.58 11.98 10.09
CA TRP A 164 22.83 10.57 10.46
C TRP A 164 21.61 9.91 11.09
N LEU A 165 20.73 10.66 11.73
CA LEU A 165 19.49 10.14 12.32
C LEU A 165 18.52 9.59 11.27
N VAL A 166 18.48 10.17 10.08
CA VAL A 166 17.59 9.75 9.00
C VAL A 166 18.25 8.74 8.05
N LEU A 167 19.56 8.54 8.18
CA LEU A 167 20.32 7.66 7.30
C LEU A 167 19.77 6.23 7.24
N PRO A 168 19.45 5.55 8.36
CA PRO A 168 18.94 4.18 8.33
C PRO A 168 17.60 4.08 7.58
N VAL A 169 16.71 5.06 7.80
CA VAL A 169 15.40 5.11 7.12
C VAL A 169 15.58 5.42 5.64
N ALA A 170 16.47 6.35 5.29
CA ALA A 170 16.78 6.66 3.89
C ALA A 170 17.43 5.48 3.18
N ALA A 171 18.32 4.75 3.86
CA ALA A 171 18.93 3.52 3.36
C ALA A 171 17.87 2.46 3.07
N ALA A 172 16.97 2.19 4.02
CA ALA A 172 15.87 1.25 3.84
C ALA A 172 14.96 1.68 2.67
N GLY A 173 14.64 2.98 2.57
CA GLY A 173 13.85 3.53 1.47
C GLY A 173 14.51 3.40 0.09
N SER A 174 15.86 3.33 0.02
CA SER A 174 16.59 3.16 -1.24
C SER A 174 16.63 1.74 -1.77
N MET A 175 16.22 0.74 -0.96
CA MET A 175 16.23 -0.67 -1.32
C MET A 175 14.95 -1.41 -0.87
N THR A 176 13.81 -0.75 -1.03
CA THR A 176 12.49 -1.24 -0.59
C THR A 176 12.09 -2.55 -1.24
N LEU A 177 12.36 -2.74 -2.54
CA LEU A 177 12.03 -3.97 -3.27
C LEU A 177 12.81 -5.17 -2.71
N THR A 178 14.11 -4.99 -2.50
CA THR A 178 14.97 -6.03 -1.90
C THR A 178 14.50 -6.37 -0.48
N LEU A 179 14.28 -5.36 0.37
CA LEU A 179 13.85 -5.57 1.76
C LEU A 179 12.47 -6.21 1.85
N TYR A 180 11.52 -5.78 1.01
CA TYR A 180 10.19 -6.36 0.96
C TYR A 180 10.24 -7.84 0.58
N THR A 181 10.96 -8.19 -0.48
CA THR A 181 11.10 -9.57 -0.94
C THR A 181 11.77 -10.43 0.13
N LEU A 182 12.84 -9.93 0.74
CA LEU A 182 13.55 -10.62 1.82
C LEU A 182 12.66 -10.85 3.04
N HIS A 183 11.89 -9.83 3.45
CA HIS A 183 10.95 -9.92 4.55
C HIS A 183 9.88 -10.99 4.33
N VAL A 184 9.24 -11.00 3.14
CA VAL A 184 8.23 -12.00 2.80
C VAL A 184 8.82 -13.41 2.77
N ALA A 185 10.01 -13.57 2.17
CA ALA A 185 10.70 -14.84 2.12
C ALA A 185 11.10 -15.34 3.53
N ALA A 186 11.59 -14.44 4.38
CA ALA A 186 11.96 -14.76 5.77
C ALA A 186 10.73 -15.19 6.58
N LEU A 187 9.60 -14.48 6.47
CA LEU A 187 8.36 -14.87 7.15
C LEU A 187 7.84 -16.22 6.67
N ALA A 188 7.90 -16.49 5.36
CA ALA A 188 7.51 -17.78 4.80
C ALA A 188 8.42 -18.90 5.34
N ALA A 189 9.74 -18.69 5.37
CA ALA A 189 10.71 -19.66 5.91
C ALA A 189 10.49 -19.93 7.41
N VAL A 190 10.25 -18.89 8.20
CA VAL A 190 9.95 -19.06 9.64
C VAL A 190 8.66 -19.86 9.83
N ARG A 191 7.60 -19.57 9.09
CA ARG A 191 6.33 -20.31 9.18
C ARG A 191 6.47 -21.76 8.78
N SER A 192 7.31 -22.08 7.79
CA SER A 192 7.54 -23.47 7.38
C SER A 192 8.42 -24.27 8.36
N ALA A 193 9.36 -23.59 9.04
CA ALA A 193 10.31 -24.23 9.96
C ALA A 193 9.75 -24.42 11.38
N VAL A 194 8.82 -23.57 11.81
CA VAL A 194 8.25 -23.56 13.16
C VAL A 194 6.81 -24.07 13.11
N SER A 195 6.63 -25.33 13.48
CA SER A 195 5.31 -25.95 13.65
C SER A 195 4.56 -25.47 14.91
N ALA A 196 4.99 -24.38 15.54
CA ALA A 196 4.49 -23.95 16.83
C ALA A 196 3.53 -22.77 16.75
N PRO A 197 2.40 -22.82 17.47
CA PRO A 197 1.40 -21.74 17.52
C PRO A 197 1.80 -20.51 18.33
N GLU A 198 2.92 -20.51 19.00
CA GLU A 198 3.39 -19.41 19.87
C GLU A 198 4.60 -18.67 19.30
N VAL A 199 4.43 -18.06 18.14
CA VAL A 199 5.35 -16.98 17.78
C VAL A 199 5.00 -15.76 18.63
N SER A 200 5.98 -15.31 19.44
CA SER A 200 6.07 -14.05 20.18
C SER A 200 5.10 -12.96 19.71
N SER A 201 4.68 -12.09 20.61
CA SER A 201 3.70 -11.05 20.35
C SER A 201 3.87 -10.43 18.94
N PRO A 202 2.79 -10.13 18.21
CA PRO A 202 2.85 -9.51 16.88
C PRO A 202 3.73 -8.26 16.85
N THR A 203 3.76 -7.51 17.95
CA THR A 203 4.58 -6.31 18.12
C THR A 203 6.07 -6.64 18.16
N ALA A 204 6.47 -7.72 18.84
CA ALA A 204 7.89 -8.13 18.88
C ALA A 204 8.36 -8.59 17.49
N LEU A 205 7.55 -9.36 16.78
CA LEU A 205 7.85 -9.79 15.42
C LEU A 205 8.01 -8.59 14.47
N TRP A 206 7.09 -7.62 14.55
CA TRP A 206 7.19 -6.38 13.81
C TRP A 206 8.47 -5.61 14.13
N ALA A 207 8.79 -5.43 15.41
CA ALA A 207 9.97 -4.70 15.84
C ALA A 207 11.29 -5.36 15.35
N VAL A 208 11.38 -6.67 15.45
CA VAL A 208 12.53 -7.43 14.93
C VAL A 208 12.70 -7.23 13.44
N ASN A 209 11.62 -7.36 12.65
CA ASN A 209 11.68 -7.14 11.21
C ASN A 209 12.08 -5.70 10.86
N ALA A 210 11.55 -4.70 11.55
CA ALA A 210 11.89 -3.30 11.33
C ALA A 210 13.38 -3.03 11.65
N ILE A 211 13.87 -3.51 12.77
CA ILE A 211 15.29 -3.35 13.18
C ILE A 211 16.21 -4.05 12.16
N LEU A 212 15.91 -5.30 11.80
CA LEU A 212 16.69 -6.04 10.81
C LEU A 212 16.73 -5.31 9.46
N ALA A 213 15.59 -4.79 8.98
CA ALA A 213 15.54 -4.03 7.75
C ALA A 213 16.43 -2.77 7.81
N LEU A 214 16.38 -2.01 8.90
CA LEU A 214 17.19 -0.81 9.08
C LEU A 214 18.69 -1.14 9.17
N VAL A 215 19.05 -2.19 9.90
CA VAL A 215 20.45 -2.64 10.05
C VAL A 215 21.00 -3.12 8.70
N LEU A 216 20.29 -4.01 8.02
CA LEU A 216 20.71 -4.56 6.72
C LEU A 216 20.84 -3.45 5.67
N ALA A 217 19.87 -2.54 5.59
CA ALA A 217 19.92 -1.43 4.65
C ALA A 217 21.09 -0.49 4.95
N SER A 218 21.31 -0.16 6.22
CA SER A 218 22.42 0.69 6.63
C SER A 218 23.77 0.04 6.31
N ALA A 219 23.92 -1.25 6.59
CA ALA A 219 25.13 -2.00 6.25
C ALA A 219 25.37 -2.07 4.75
N TRP A 220 24.30 -2.31 3.97
CA TRP A 220 24.40 -2.34 2.51
C TRP A 220 24.80 -1.00 1.91
N GLN A 221 24.34 0.11 2.48
CA GLN A 221 24.65 1.46 1.99
C GLN A 221 26.16 1.76 2.02
N PHE A 222 26.93 1.17 2.94
CA PHE A 222 28.39 1.31 2.96
C PHE A 222 29.08 0.71 1.72
N THR A 223 28.42 -0.17 0.98
CA THR A 223 28.95 -0.70 -0.30
C THR A 223 28.86 0.31 -1.44
N GLY A 224 28.09 1.38 -1.28
CA GLY A 224 27.83 2.38 -2.35
C GLY A 224 27.00 1.83 -3.51
N ARG A 225 26.46 0.61 -3.41
CA ARG A 225 25.70 -0.05 -4.46
C ARG A 225 24.19 0.10 -4.23
N ARG A 226 23.43 0.04 -5.33
CA ARG A 226 21.97 -0.11 -5.27
C ARG A 226 21.61 -1.43 -4.60
N GLY A 227 20.42 -1.54 -4.02
CA GLY A 227 19.89 -2.82 -3.56
C GLY A 227 19.91 -3.84 -4.71
N PRO A 228 20.09 -5.14 -4.43
CA PRO A 228 20.21 -6.15 -5.48
C PRO A 228 19.06 -6.17 -6.46
N LEU A 229 17.81 -6.17 -5.98
CA LEU A 229 16.64 -6.18 -6.85
C LEU A 229 16.38 -4.83 -7.52
N GLU A 230 16.72 -3.73 -6.87
CA GLU A 230 16.69 -2.39 -7.45
C GLU A 230 17.68 -2.26 -8.61
N ALA A 231 18.86 -2.89 -8.52
CA ALA A 231 19.84 -2.92 -9.60
C ALA A 231 19.28 -3.69 -10.80
N VAL A 232 18.73 -4.89 -10.58
CA VAL A 232 18.09 -5.69 -11.65
C VAL A 232 16.95 -4.91 -12.32
N ALA A 233 16.05 -4.28 -11.53
CA ALA A 233 14.96 -3.49 -12.08
C ALA A 233 15.44 -2.28 -12.90
N ALA A 234 16.52 -1.64 -12.45
CA ALA A 234 17.13 -0.53 -13.18
C ALA A 234 17.76 -0.98 -14.52
N ASP A 235 18.45 -2.11 -14.52
CA ASP A 235 19.09 -2.68 -15.72
C ASP A 235 18.04 -3.12 -16.75
N MET A 236 16.97 -3.79 -16.30
CA MET A 236 15.84 -4.15 -17.17
C MET A 236 15.17 -2.90 -17.77
N SER A 237 14.99 -1.86 -16.96
CA SER A 237 14.40 -0.59 -17.44
C SER A 237 15.32 0.14 -18.42
N ALA A 238 16.63 0.04 -18.25
CA ALA A 238 17.60 0.60 -19.18
C ALA A 238 17.61 -0.15 -20.53
N ALA A 239 17.59 -1.49 -20.48
CA ALA A 239 17.51 -2.34 -21.68
C ALA A 239 16.22 -2.07 -22.48
N ALA A 240 15.07 -1.98 -21.79
CA ALA A 240 13.80 -1.67 -22.44
C ALA A 240 13.79 -0.29 -23.12
N ARG A 241 14.44 0.72 -22.53
CA ARG A 241 14.58 2.05 -23.16
C ARG A 241 15.44 2.01 -24.42
N GLN A 242 16.50 1.22 -24.44
CA GLN A 242 17.37 1.06 -25.60
C GLN A 242 16.65 0.37 -26.77
N SER A 243 15.79 -0.61 -26.48
CA SER A 243 15.01 -1.31 -27.50
C SER A 243 13.91 -0.45 -28.16
N VAL A 244 13.45 0.61 -27.49
CA VAL A 244 12.40 1.53 -27.97
C VAL A 244 12.99 2.76 -28.70
N THR A 245 14.31 2.96 -28.71
CA THR A 245 14.92 4.07 -29.44
C THR A 245 14.77 3.82 -30.95
N ILE A 246 13.71 4.39 -31.54
CA ILE A 246 13.49 4.42 -32.98
C ILE A 246 14.72 5.10 -33.62
N PRO A 247 15.37 4.50 -34.65
CA PRO A 247 16.43 5.17 -35.36
C PRO A 247 15.90 6.50 -35.90
N ARG A 248 16.55 7.61 -35.53
CA ARG A 248 16.28 8.90 -36.17
C ARG A 248 16.52 8.69 -37.65
N SER A 249 15.44 8.65 -38.43
CA SER A 249 15.55 8.69 -39.90
C SER A 249 16.46 9.87 -40.26
N SER A 250 17.56 9.57 -40.92
CA SER A 250 18.40 10.57 -41.57
C SER A 250 17.50 11.50 -42.37
N ARG A 251 17.42 12.74 -41.94
CA ARG A 251 16.79 13.82 -42.70
C ARG A 251 17.63 13.95 -43.98
N PRO A 252 17.10 13.84 -45.17
CA PRO A 252 17.83 14.19 -46.36
C PRO A 252 18.15 15.68 -46.26
N ASP A 253 19.45 15.99 -46.39
CA ASP A 253 19.89 17.38 -46.57
C ASP A 253 19.41 17.80 -47.96
N ASP A 254 18.46 18.73 -48.00
CA ASP A 254 18.13 19.57 -49.16
C ASP A 254 18.56 21.01 -48.86
#